data_3b37f6942cf59db212398dc4a38f729c
#
_entry.id   3b37f6942cf59db212398dc4a38f729c
#
_cell.length_a   1.000
_cell.length_b   1.000
_cell.length_c   1.000
_cell.angle_alpha   90.00
_cell.angle_beta   90.00
_cell.angle_gamma   90.00
#
_symmetry.space_group_name_H-M   'P 1'
#
loop_
_entity.id
_entity.type
_entity.pdbx_description
1 polymer ?
#
loop_
_entity_poly.entity_id
_entity_poly.type
_entity_poly.pdbx_seq_one_letter_code
_entity_poly.pdbx_strand_id
1 'polypeptide(L)'
;MSSRPKSPSDDEHDMRSAIAVMTADYCYLTMSHKRSPRHQATPSRTCLFCGATGPLNGEHIYGDWLRNLGFTGEGVREIVPGDGSQPIIQRGGPFSKKLKIVCYPCNNQWMSGMETAAQPMLTAMFNARGSSVELDQAAQLTLARWAFKTAAVAAQVDRSDPFPLPHRREFRQTDQPPHHVQIRIGAASIPMLQRGEQLAESRFEPRTATITYAGQSISFPFYRASFRLLTVVFDILGYVAETDLVDIDPGEDLKRALLPLWPPEHPRIWWPPVTSLDVIGGVPGLTASPIVGVPMLVPGGQG
;
A
#
# COMPACT_ATOMS: atom_id res chain seq x y z
N MET A 1 -19.35 43.85 -47.58
CA MET A 1 -19.34 42.52 -46.99
C MET A 1 -18.90 42.68 -45.55
N SER A 2 -19.85 42.63 -44.64
CA SER A 2 -19.63 42.91 -43.23
C SER A 2 -19.57 41.57 -42.48
N SER A 3 -18.42 41.24 -41.90
CA SER A 3 -18.22 40.08 -41.07
C SER A 3 -18.76 40.34 -39.65
N ARG A 4 -19.77 39.58 -39.26
CA ARG A 4 -20.30 39.57 -37.88
C ARG A 4 -19.26 38.98 -36.92
N PRO A 5 -19.02 39.54 -35.76
CA PRO A 5 -18.20 38.92 -34.74
C PRO A 5 -18.95 37.70 -34.12
N LYS A 6 -18.24 36.61 -33.93
CA LYS A 6 -18.72 35.41 -33.19
C LYS A 6 -19.06 35.78 -31.76
N SER A 7 -20.17 35.25 -31.26
CA SER A 7 -20.62 35.48 -29.89
C SER A 7 -19.84 34.56 -28.90
N PRO A 8 -19.63 34.99 -27.64
CA PRO A 8 -18.90 34.21 -26.63
C PRO A 8 -19.56 32.90 -26.22
N SER A 9 -20.81 32.65 -26.67
CA SER A 9 -21.57 31.42 -26.34
C SER A 9 -21.12 30.17 -27.11
N ASP A 10 -20.48 30.35 -28.26
CA ASP A 10 -20.12 29.20 -29.11
C ASP A 10 -18.86 28.48 -28.58
N ASP A 11 -17.93 29.24 -27.96
CA ASP A 11 -16.72 28.66 -27.38
C ASP A 11 -16.97 27.93 -26.04
N GLU A 12 -17.98 28.38 -25.28
CA GLU A 12 -18.35 27.75 -24.00
C GLU A 12 -19.14 26.43 -24.23
N HIS A 13 -19.86 26.32 -25.33
CA HIS A 13 -20.58 25.09 -25.68
C HIS A 13 -19.61 23.99 -26.20
N ASP A 14 -18.58 24.41 -26.92
CA ASP A 14 -17.56 23.47 -27.44
C ASP A 14 -16.67 22.90 -26.30
N MET A 15 -16.37 23.75 -25.32
CA MET A 15 -15.60 23.32 -24.12
C MET A 15 -16.41 22.37 -23.21
N ARG A 16 -17.72 22.57 -23.08
CA ARG A 16 -18.60 21.66 -22.32
C ARG A 16 -18.81 20.33 -23.03
N SER A 17 -18.83 20.31 -24.36
CA SER A 17 -18.88 19.07 -25.14
C SER A 17 -17.58 18.28 -25.05
N ALA A 18 -16.43 18.95 -25.01
CA ALA A 18 -15.14 18.29 -24.80
C ALA A 18 -15.02 17.66 -23.40
N ILE A 19 -15.53 18.33 -22.36
CA ILE A 19 -15.56 17.78 -21.00
C ILE A 19 -16.56 16.62 -20.88
N ALA A 20 -17.71 16.68 -21.54
CA ALA A 20 -18.69 15.58 -21.53
C ALA A 20 -18.22 14.31 -22.24
N VAL A 21 -17.35 14.43 -23.26
CA VAL A 21 -16.73 13.28 -23.94
C VAL A 21 -15.59 12.68 -23.10
N MET A 22 -14.92 13.48 -22.26
CA MET A 22 -13.84 13.00 -21.38
C MET A 22 -14.34 12.19 -20.17
N THR A 23 -15.60 12.34 -19.76
CA THR A 23 -16.18 11.57 -18.64
C THR A 23 -16.66 10.17 -19.00
N ALA A 24 -16.66 9.79 -20.28
CA ALA A 24 -17.10 8.47 -20.74
C ALA A 24 -15.96 7.46 -20.99
N ASP A 25 -14.70 7.91 -21.10
CA ASP A 25 -13.56 7.01 -21.27
C ASP A 25 -12.87 6.72 -19.92
N TYR A 26 -13.52 5.88 -19.10
CA TYR A 26 -12.84 5.25 -17.99
C TYR A 26 -11.70 4.36 -18.53
N CYS A 27 -10.47 4.76 -18.28
CA CYS A 27 -9.31 3.92 -18.55
C CYS A 27 -9.33 2.74 -17.59
N TYR A 28 -9.70 1.55 -18.06
CA TYR A 28 -9.57 0.33 -17.28
C TYR A 28 -8.10 -0.04 -17.15
N LEU A 29 -7.61 -0.10 -15.92
CA LEU A 29 -6.33 -0.73 -15.60
C LEU A 29 -6.50 -2.25 -15.77
N THR A 30 -6.04 -2.79 -16.91
CA THR A 30 -5.94 -4.24 -17.06
C THR A 30 -4.70 -4.73 -16.32
N MET A 31 -4.90 -5.57 -15.31
CA MET A 31 -3.84 -6.15 -14.53
C MET A 31 -3.53 -7.55 -15.04
N SER A 32 -2.30 -7.76 -15.49
CA SER A 32 -1.82 -9.10 -15.84
C SER A 32 -0.89 -9.64 -14.78
N HIS A 33 -1.12 -10.87 -14.37
CA HIS A 33 -0.18 -11.62 -13.53
C HIS A 33 0.96 -12.12 -14.40
N LYS A 34 2.03 -11.32 -14.57
CA LYS A 34 3.27 -11.87 -15.14
C LYS A 34 3.97 -12.68 -14.04
N ARG A 35 4.14 -13.97 -14.30
CA ARG A 35 5.03 -14.83 -13.50
C ARG A 35 6.42 -14.20 -13.52
N SER A 36 6.85 -13.66 -12.40
CA SER A 36 8.24 -13.26 -12.23
C SER A 36 9.12 -14.51 -12.28
N PRO A 37 10.22 -14.53 -13.05
CA PRO A 37 11.12 -15.67 -13.05
C PRO A 37 11.60 -15.90 -11.62
N ARG A 38 11.62 -17.18 -11.19
CA ARG A 38 12.17 -17.58 -9.88
C ARG A 38 13.63 -17.15 -9.80
N HIS A 39 13.87 -15.97 -9.28
CA HIS A 39 15.19 -15.64 -8.77
C HIS A 39 15.40 -16.48 -7.51
N GLN A 40 16.25 -17.51 -7.65
CA GLN A 40 16.92 -18.09 -6.48
C GLN A 40 17.74 -16.96 -5.86
N ALA A 41 17.16 -16.24 -4.92
CA ALA A 41 17.83 -15.15 -4.24
C ALA A 41 18.99 -15.75 -3.44
N THR A 42 20.20 -15.57 -3.94
CA THR A 42 21.40 -15.63 -3.10
C THR A 42 21.12 -14.72 -1.89
N PRO A 43 21.42 -15.16 -0.65
CA PRO A 43 21.11 -14.33 0.51
C PRO A 43 21.74 -12.96 0.31
N SER A 44 20.90 -11.94 0.21
CA SER A 44 21.32 -10.56 0.00
C SER A 44 22.27 -10.16 1.13
N ARG A 45 23.51 -9.81 0.79
CA ARG A 45 24.46 -9.20 1.73
C ARG A 45 24.26 -7.69 1.84
N THR A 46 23.20 -7.16 1.25
CA THR A 46 22.88 -5.75 1.19
C THR A 46 21.65 -5.42 2.01
N CYS A 47 21.70 -4.29 2.69
CA CYS A 47 20.56 -3.79 3.47
C CYS A 47 19.34 -3.52 2.58
N LEU A 48 18.17 -3.99 2.99
CA LEU A 48 16.90 -3.85 2.27
C LEU A 48 16.58 -2.39 1.90
N PHE A 49 16.88 -1.44 2.78
CA PHE A 49 16.53 -0.04 2.60
C PHE A 49 17.67 0.82 2.05
N CYS A 50 18.83 0.85 2.70
CA CYS A 50 19.91 1.73 2.29
C CYS A 50 20.87 1.12 1.24
N GLY A 51 20.78 -0.19 0.99
CA GLY A 51 21.66 -0.88 0.05
C GLY A 51 23.09 -1.07 0.53
N ALA A 52 23.45 -0.69 1.77
CA ALA A 52 24.79 -0.88 2.30
C ALA A 52 25.14 -2.36 2.39
N THR A 53 26.36 -2.70 1.96
CA THR A 53 26.93 -4.04 2.11
C THR A 53 27.55 -4.19 3.50
N GLY A 54 27.40 -5.38 4.11
CA GLY A 54 28.00 -5.64 5.43
C GLY A 54 27.17 -6.60 6.28
N PRO A 55 27.46 -6.67 7.58
CA PRO A 55 26.69 -7.52 8.48
C PRO A 55 25.25 -7.02 8.59
N LEU A 56 24.31 -7.95 8.38
CA LEU A 56 22.88 -7.69 8.50
C LEU A 56 22.36 -8.17 9.85
N ASN A 57 21.49 -7.38 10.45
CA ASN A 57 20.82 -7.64 11.71
C ASN A 57 19.47 -8.34 11.47
N GLY A 58 19.02 -9.07 12.48
CA GLY A 58 17.69 -9.64 12.52
C GLY A 58 16.65 -8.58 12.83
N GLU A 59 15.78 -8.30 11.88
CA GLU A 59 14.60 -7.45 12.02
C GLU A 59 13.37 -8.31 12.23
N HIS A 60 12.49 -7.94 13.16
CA HIS A 60 11.18 -8.56 13.30
C HIS A 60 10.28 -8.19 12.11
N ILE A 61 9.48 -9.13 11.63
CA ILE A 61 8.50 -8.84 10.58
C ILE A 61 7.52 -7.78 11.07
N TYR A 62 6.98 -8.00 12.25
CA TYR A 62 6.15 -7.04 12.99
C TYR A 62 6.89 -6.67 14.28
N GLY A 63 6.70 -5.46 14.77
CA GLY A 63 7.43 -4.97 15.94
C GLY A 63 7.30 -5.89 17.15
N ASP A 64 8.41 -6.15 17.83
CA ASP A 64 8.47 -7.06 19.00
C ASP A 64 7.53 -6.64 20.15
N TRP A 65 7.24 -5.35 20.25
CA TRP A 65 6.33 -4.77 21.25
C TRP A 65 4.88 -5.30 21.13
N LEU A 66 4.47 -5.79 19.95
CA LEU A 66 3.16 -6.41 19.76
C LEU A 66 2.98 -7.65 20.66
N ARG A 67 4.05 -8.34 21.00
CA ARG A 67 4.01 -9.47 21.92
C ARG A 67 3.54 -9.06 23.31
N ASN A 68 3.87 -7.85 23.74
CA ASN A 68 3.43 -7.31 25.04
C ASN A 68 1.93 -6.98 25.05
N LEU A 69 1.28 -6.90 23.88
CA LEU A 69 -0.17 -6.74 23.73
C LEU A 69 -0.91 -8.08 23.63
N GLY A 70 -0.22 -9.20 23.91
CA GLY A 70 -0.83 -10.52 23.87
C GLY A 70 -0.79 -11.20 22.48
N PHE A 71 -0.09 -10.62 21.51
CA PHE A 71 0.18 -11.27 20.22
C PHE A 71 1.21 -12.39 20.41
N THR A 72 0.78 -13.46 21.07
CA THR A 72 1.66 -14.59 21.36
C THR A 72 1.87 -15.44 20.10
N GLY A 73 3.11 -15.69 19.82
CA GLY A 73 3.65 -16.24 18.62
C GLY A 73 3.30 -17.67 18.20
N GLU A 74 2.18 -18.23 18.57
CA GLU A 74 1.71 -19.53 18.08
C GLU A 74 0.63 -19.31 17.01
N GLY A 75 1.04 -18.82 15.85
CA GLY A 75 0.18 -18.65 14.70
C GLY A 75 0.58 -19.57 13.56
N VAL A 76 -0.38 -19.98 12.79
CA VAL A 76 -0.17 -20.60 11.47
C VAL A 76 -0.34 -19.48 10.45
N ARG A 77 0.68 -19.20 9.66
CA ARG A 77 0.58 -18.28 8.53
C ARG A 77 0.45 -19.10 7.25
N GLU A 78 -0.60 -18.87 6.53
CA GLU A 78 -0.74 -19.35 5.17
C GLU A 78 -0.15 -18.31 4.21
N ILE A 79 0.85 -18.72 3.45
CA ILE A 79 1.42 -17.94 2.36
C ILE A 79 0.85 -18.52 1.08
N VAL A 80 0.06 -17.75 0.37
CA VAL A 80 -0.44 -18.12 -0.97
C VAL A 80 0.53 -17.52 -2.00
N PRO A 81 1.40 -18.35 -2.63
CA PRO A 81 2.33 -17.85 -3.62
C PRO A 81 1.56 -17.33 -4.84
N GLY A 82 1.98 -16.17 -5.37
CA GLY A 82 1.38 -15.57 -6.57
C GLY A 82 1.59 -16.36 -7.85
N ASP A 83 2.36 -17.47 -7.81
CA ASP A 83 2.63 -18.35 -8.94
C ASP A 83 1.64 -19.53 -9.07
N GLY A 84 0.61 -19.59 -8.23
CA GLY A 84 -0.39 -20.66 -8.20
C GLY A 84 0.11 -21.97 -7.61
N SER A 85 1.30 -21.97 -6.99
CA SER A 85 1.77 -23.14 -6.23
C SER A 85 0.96 -23.31 -4.95
N GLN A 86 1.05 -24.54 -4.36
CA GLN A 86 0.32 -24.86 -3.14
C GLN A 86 0.65 -23.89 -2.00
N PRO A 87 -0.34 -23.53 -1.18
CA PRO A 87 -0.13 -22.69 -0.01
C PRO A 87 0.96 -23.26 0.90
N ILE A 88 1.83 -22.37 1.36
CA ILE A 88 2.89 -22.74 2.31
C ILE A 88 2.40 -22.42 3.71
N ILE A 89 2.21 -23.45 4.52
CA ILE A 89 1.85 -23.26 5.92
C ILE A 89 3.13 -23.10 6.73
N GLN A 90 3.39 -21.89 7.21
CA GLN A 90 4.46 -21.63 8.16
C GLN A 90 3.92 -21.71 9.59
N ARG A 91 4.49 -22.63 10.37
CA ARG A 91 4.27 -22.71 11.81
C ARG A 91 5.27 -21.81 12.53
N GLY A 92 4.84 -21.18 13.57
CA GLY A 92 5.62 -20.17 14.32
C GLY A 92 5.05 -18.78 14.07
N GLY A 93 4.80 -18.05 15.15
CA GLY A 93 4.10 -16.79 15.08
C GLY A 93 4.80 -15.76 14.22
N PRO A 94 4.06 -14.97 13.42
CA PRO A 94 4.61 -13.88 12.62
C PRO A 94 5.33 -12.84 13.50
N PHE A 95 4.99 -12.77 14.78
CA PHE A 95 5.53 -11.78 15.74
C PHE A 95 6.87 -12.20 16.37
N SER A 96 7.32 -13.46 16.22
CA SER A 96 8.62 -13.93 16.72
C SER A 96 9.68 -14.06 15.64
N LYS A 97 9.28 -14.02 14.37
CA LYS A 97 10.19 -14.27 13.26
C LYS A 97 11.06 -13.05 12.96
N LYS A 98 12.38 -13.29 12.87
CA LYS A 98 13.38 -12.30 12.49
C LYS A 98 13.99 -12.62 11.13
N LEU A 99 14.26 -11.61 10.33
CA LEU A 99 14.91 -11.70 9.02
C LEU A 99 16.23 -10.90 9.06
N LYS A 100 17.33 -11.51 8.63
CA LYS A 100 18.63 -10.83 8.50
C LYS A 100 18.70 -10.10 7.17
N ILE A 101 18.07 -8.91 7.10
CA ILE A 101 17.87 -8.15 5.86
C ILE A 101 18.21 -6.66 5.97
N VAL A 102 18.51 -6.16 7.17
CA VAL A 102 18.78 -4.73 7.39
C VAL A 102 20.10 -4.53 8.14
N CYS A 103 20.82 -3.44 7.86
CA CYS A 103 22.03 -3.09 8.59
C CYS A 103 21.70 -2.48 9.97
N TYR A 104 22.70 -2.42 10.87
CA TYR A 104 22.52 -1.92 12.23
C TYR A 104 21.96 -0.48 12.29
N PRO A 105 22.43 0.52 11.51
CA PRO A 105 21.85 1.86 11.54
C PRO A 105 20.41 1.91 11.07
N CYS A 106 20.03 1.11 10.08
CA CYS A 106 18.62 1.04 9.65
C CYS A 106 17.76 0.40 10.73
N ASN A 107 18.18 -0.71 11.32
CA ASN A 107 17.40 -1.44 12.30
C ASN A 107 17.25 -0.68 13.62
N ASN A 108 18.37 -0.43 14.30
CA ASN A 108 18.37 -0.01 15.71
C ASN A 108 18.22 1.51 15.92
N GLN A 109 18.23 2.31 14.86
CA GLN A 109 18.03 3.76 14.94
C GLN A 109 16.77 4.16 14.21
N TRP A 110 16.78 4.05 12.89
CA TRP A 110 15.72 4.57 12.02
C TRP A 110 14.40 3.78 12.16
N MET A 111 14.44 2.45 12.01
CA MET A 111 13.23 1.62 12.09
C MET A 111 12.71 1.51 13.53
N SER A 112 13.59 1.42 14.51
CA SER A 112 13.23 1.44 15.93
C SER A 112 12.51 2.75 16.31
N GLY A 113 12.93 3.89 15.77
CA GLY A 113 12.22 5.16 15.93
C GLY A 113 10.80 5.13 15.39
N MET A 114 10.57 4.54 14.22
CA MET A 114 9.23 4.39 13.65
C MET A 114 8.35 3.47 14.51
N GLU A 115 8.88 2.36 15.01
CA GLU A 115 8.15 1.46 15.91
C GLU A 115 7.70 2.20 17.18
N THR A 116 8.61 2.93 17.81
CA THR A 116 8.32 3.70 19.02
C THR A 116 7.26 4.77 18.77
N ALA A 117 7.33 5.46 17.63
CA ALA A 117 6.37 6.51 17.29
C ALA A 117 4.97 5.95 16.94
N ALA A 118 4.89 4.81 16.26
CA ALA A 118 3.61 4.22 15.84
C ALA A 118 2.91 3.45 16.98
N GLN A 119 3.67 2.91 17.93
CA GLN A 119 3.16 2.04 19.00
C GLN A 119 1.98 2.64 19.78
N PRO A 120 1.99 3.90 20.26
CA PRO A 120 0.86 4.45 21.04
C PRO A 120 -0.44 4.48 20.23
N MET A 121 -0.37 4.89 18.97
CA MET A 121 -1.53 5.00 18.07
C MET A 121 -2.11 3.63 17.76
N LEU A 122 -1.27 2.68 17.35
CA LEU A 122 -1.69 1.31 17.07
C LEU A 122 -2.27 0.65 18.32
N THR A 123 -1.68 0.87 19.50
CA THR A 123 -2.22 0.38 20.77
C THR A 123 -3.61 0.95 21.05
N ALA A 124 -3.81 2.26 20.83
CA ALA A 124 -5.12 2.89 20.95
C ALA A 124 -6.15 2.28 20.00
N MET A 125 -5.76 2.05 18.75
CA MET A 125 -6.62 1.44 17.74
C MET A 125 -6.99 -0.02 18.08
N PHE A 126 -6.05 -0.83 18.53
CA PHE A 126 -6.32 -2.20 18.97
C PHE A 126 -7.26 -2.28 20.18
N ASN A 127 -7.24 -1.26 21.03
CA ASN A 127 -8.09 -1.17 22.22
C ASN A 127 -9.37 -0.36 22.03
N ALA A 128 -9.65 0.15 20.84
CA ALA A 128 -10.73 1.12 20.59
C ALA A 128 -12.13 0.60 20.93
N ARG A 129 -12.38 -0.72 20.84
CA ARG A 129 -13.65 -1.40 21.21
C ARG A 129 -14.91 -0.62 20.83
N GLY A 130 -14.95 -0.06 19.62
CA GLY A 130 -16.05 0.74 19.12
C GLY A 130 -15.92 2.25 19.34
N SER A 131 -14.87 2.72 20.01
CA SER A 131 -14.53 4.13 20.07
C SER A 131 -13.75 4.54 18.81
N SER A 132 -13.84 5.82 18.44
CA SER A 132 -13.01 6.36 17.36
C SER A 132 -11.68 6.86 17.88
N VAL A 133 -10.64 6.71 17.06
CA VAL A 133 -9.30 7.26 17.28
C VAL A 133 -9.07 8.36 16.25
N GLU A 134 -8.80 9.58 16.72
CA GLU A 134 -8.45 10.71 15.86
C GLU A 134 -7.00 10.58 15.42
N LEU A 135 -6.76 10.78 14.12
CA LEU A 135 -5.44 10.80 13.51
C LEU A 135 -5.25 12.14 12.79
N ASP A 136 -4.44 13.02 13.37
CA ASP A 136 -3.99 14.24 12.70
C ASP A 136 -2.93 13.92 11.62
N GLN A 137 -2.47 14.92 10.88
CA GLN A 137 -1.49 14.69 9.80
C GLN A 137 -0.17 14.08 10.29
N ALA A 138 0.28 14.40 11.50
CA ALA A 138 1.49 13.82 12.07
C ALA A 138 1.30 12.33 12.38
N ALA A 139 0.14 11.97 12.95
CA ALA A 139 -0.25 10.60 13.19
C ALA A 139 -0.44 9.81 11.88
N GLN A 140 -1.07 10.41 10.87
CA GLN A 140 -1.23 9.81 9.54
C GLN A 140 0.14 9.48 8.92
N LEU A 141 1.07 10.44 8.90
CA LEU A 141 2.42 10.23 8.38
C LEU A 141 3.17 9.15 9.18
N THR A 142 3.06 9.18 10.50
CA THR A 142 3.72 8.18 11.37
C THR A 142 3.24 6.77 11.07
N LEU A 143 1.92 6.58 10.94
CA LEU A 143 1.33 5.29 10.58
C LEU A 143 1.69 4.87 9.14
N ALA A 144 1.71 5.82 8.20
CA ALA A 144 2.10 5.54 6.81
C ALA A 144 3.55 5.06 6.71
N ARG A 145 4.48 5.72 7.42
CA ARG A 145 5.90 5.31 7.49
C ARG A 145 6.04 3.91 8.08
N TRP A 146 5.38 3.68 9.20
CA TRP A 146 5.40 2.37 9.85
C TRP A 146 4.82 1.27 8.96
N ALA A 147 3.69 1.54 8.28
CA ALA A 147 3.04 0.60 7.38
C ALA A 147 3.92 0.24 6.19
N PHE A 148 4.53 1.23 5.53
CA PHE A 148 5.43 1.00 4.40
C PHE A 148 6.65 0.15 4.80
N LYS A 149 7.31 0.53 5.93
CA LYS A 149 8.44 -0.22 6.49
C LYS A 149 8.03 -1.67 6.77
N THR A 150 6.92 -1.85 7.46
CA THR A 150 6.44 -3.17 7.90
C THR A 150 6.08 -4.06 6.71
N ALA A 151 5.38 -3.52 5.72
CA ALA A 151 5.04 -4.27 4.50
C ALA A 151 6.29 -4.67 3.71
N ALA A 152 7.27 -3.76 3.54
CA ALA A 152 8.51 -4.05 2.84
C ALA A 152 9.34 -5.16 3.52
N VAL A 153 9.36 -5.19 4.87
CA VAL A 153 9.99 -6.29 5.64
C VAL A 153 9.20 -7.59 5.51
N ALA A 154 7.88 -7.53 5.66
CA ALA A 154 7.02 -8.70 5.62
C ALA A 154 7.05 -9.40 4.25
N ALA A 155 7.14 -8.64 3.16
CA ALA A 155 7.23 -9.15 1.80
C ALA A 155 8.48 -10.04 1.57
N GLN A 156 9.54 -9.84 2.34
CA GLN A 156 10.76 -10.66 2.24
C GLN A 156 10.55 -12.10 2.72
N VAL A 157 9.53 -12.34 3.52
CA VAL A 157 9.17 -13.71 3.95
C VAL A 157 8.59 -14.52 2.80
N ASP A 158 7.79 -13.88 1.96
CA ASP A 158 7.02 -14.54 0.91
C ASP A 158 7.83 -14.68 -0.39
N ARG A 159 9.06 -14.15 -0.41
CA ARG A 159 9.91 -14.08 -1.61
C ARG A 159 9.23 -13.42 -2.81
N SER A 160 8.19 -12.69 -2.55
CA SER A 160 7.37 -11.96 -3.53
C SER A 160 7.62 -10.46 -3.45
N ASP A 161 8.86 -10.04 -3.13
CA ASP A 161 9.20 -8.63 -2.89
C ASP A 161 8.66 -7.71 -4.00
N PRO A 162 7.49 -7.10 -3.81
CA PRO A 162 6.89 -6.23 -4.81
C PRO A 162 7.46 -4.81 -4.75
N PHE A 163 8.20 -4.48 -3.67
CA PHE A 163 8.70 -3.14 -3.42
C PHE A 163 9.96 -2.86 -4.23
N PRO A 164 9.91 -1.95 -5.22
CA PRO A 164 11.08 -1.65 -6.05
C PRO A 164 12.19 -1.01 -5.22
N LEU A 165 13.44 -1.31 -5.59
CA LEU A 165 14.60 -0.73 -4.92
C LEU A 165 14.62 0.81 -4.89
N PRO A 166 14.21 1.53 -5.96
CA PRO A 166 14.09 2.98 -5.90
C PRO A 166 13.19 3.46 -4.77
N HIS A 167 11.99 2.88 -4.60
CA HIS A 167 11.06 3.26 -3.53
C HIS A 167 11.63 3.03 -2.14
N ARG A 168 12.33 1.89 -1.92
CA ARG A 168 12.96 1.62 -0.62
C ARG A 168 14.08 2.60 -0.31
N ARG A 169 14.86 3.01 -1.33
CA ARG A 169 15.93 4.02 -1.17
C ARG A 169 15.37 5.41 -0.92
N GLU A 170 14.37 5.82 -1.70
CA GLU A 170 13.69 7.10 -1.52
C GLU A 170 13.12 7.20 -0.11
N PHE A 171 12.37 6.18 0.34
CA PHE A 171 11.85 6.10 1.69
C PHE A 171 12.93 6.24 2.77
N ARG A 172 14.08 5.59 2.57
CA ARG A 172 15.21 5.70 3.52
C ARG A 172 15.85 7.08 3.53
N GLN A 173 15.87 7.76 2.39
CA GLN A 173 16.49 9.09 2.22
C GLN A 173 15.60 10.22 2.71
N THR A 174 14.32 10.18 2.37
CA THR A 174 13.35 11.24 2.67
C THR A 174 12.67 11.06 4.02
N ASP A 175 12.71 9.86 4.59
CA ASP A 175 11.94 9.45 5.76
C ASP A 175 10.42 9.61 5.56
N GLN A 176 9.97 9.56 4.31
CA GLN A 176 8.56 9.62 3.89
C GLN A 176 8.26 8.50 2.90
N PRO A 177 7.03 7.95 2.86
CA PRO A 177 6.67 7.03 1.79
C PRO A 177 6.92 7.68 0.43
N PRO A 178 7.32 6.89 -0.59
CA PRO A 178 7.66 7.43 -1.91
C PRO A 178 6.51 8.18 -2.55
N HIS A 179 6.83 9.08 -3.46
CA HIS A 179 5.86 9.96 -4.12
C HIS A 179 4.74 9.18 -4.84
N HIS A 180 5.10 8.13 -5.60
CA HIS A 180 4.13 7.31 -6.32
C HIS A 180 3.52 6.18 -5.48
N VAL A 181 3.43 6.38 -4.18
CA VAL A 181 2.84 5.43 -3.23
C VAL A 181 1.64 6.05 -2.55
N GLN A 182 0.55 5.31 -2.50
CA GLN A 182 -0.62 5.64 -1.68
C GLN A 182 -0.73 4.62 -0.56
N ILE A 183 -0.99 5.10 0.65
CA ILE A 183 -1.19 4.25 1.83
C ILE A 183 -2.51 4.61 2.46
N ARG A 184 -3.33 3.61 2.68
CA ARG A 184 -4.66 3.74 3.29
C ARG A 184 -4.79 2.82 4.49
N ILE A 185 -5.72 3.15 5.37
CA ILE A 185 -6.03 2.38 6.56
C ILE A 185 -7.52 2.10 6.65
N GLY A 186 -7.85 0.86 6.92
CA GLY A 186 -9.21 0.39 7.09
C GLY A 186 -9.40 -0.41 8.37
N ALA A 187 -10.61 -0.93 8.54
CA ALA A 187 -10.95 -1.83 9.62
C ALA A 187 -11.64 -3.09 9.09
N ALA A 188 -11.34 -4.22 9.72
CA ALA A 188 -12.05 -5.47 9.52
C ALA A 188 -12.42 -6.07 10.88
N SER A 189 -13.55 -6.75 10.95
CA SER A 189 -13.94 -7.49 12.15
C SER A 189 -12.92 -8.58 12.43
N ILE A 190 -12.66 -8.85 13.70
CA ILE A 190 -11.93 -10.06 14.07
C ILE A 190 -12.92 -11.21 13.87
N PRO A 191 -12.66 -12.14 12.93
CA PRO A 191 -13.45 -13.36 12.89
C PRO A 191 -13.34 -14.03 14.25
N MET A 192 -14.40 -14.71 14.71
CA MET A 192 -14.35 -15.48 15.96
C MET A 192 -13.16 -16.44 15.87
N LEU A 193 -12.05 -16.02 16.45
CA LEU A 193 -10.79 -16.76 16.42
C LEU A 193 -10.98 -17.99 17.29
N GLN A 194 -10.93 -19.19 16.68
CA GLN A 194 -10.69 -20.39 17.44
C GLN A 194 -9.30 -20.27 18.07
N ARG A 195 -9.09 -20.90 19.22
CA ARG A 195 -7.82 -20.87 19.95
C ARG A 195 -6.65 -21.21 19.01
N GLY A 196 -5.81 -20.24 18.67
CA GLY A 196 -4.62 -20.41 17.80
C GLY A 196 -4.73 -19.80 16.40
N GLU A 197 -5.81 -19.12 16.05
CA GLU A 197 -5.98 -18.52 14.72
C GLU A 197 -5.20 -17.23 14.52
N GLN A 198 -4.96 -16.90 13.23
CA GLN A 198 -4.08 -15.82 12.80
C GLN A 198 -4.60 -14.44 13.24
N LEU A 199 -3.76 -13.73 13.99
CA LEU A 199 -3.95 -12.31 14.29
C LEU A 199 -3.35 -11.39 13.21
N ALA A 200 -2.63 -11.96 12.25
CA ALA A 200 -2.02 -11.25 11.15
C ALA A 200 -2.27 -11.95 9.81
N GLU A 201 -2.58 -11.18 8.81
CA GLU A 201 -2.75 -11.60 7.42
C GLU A 201 -2.01 -10.64 6.51
N SER A 202 -1.41 -11.12 5.41
CA SER A 202 -0.73 -10.26 4.45
C SER A 202 -0.79 -10.84 3.05
N ARG A 203 -0.87 -9.94 2.07
CA ARG A 203 -0.77 -10.24 0.64
C ARG A 203 0.08 -9.20 -0.04
N PHE A 204 1.05 -9.66 -0.83
CA PHE A 204 2.02 -8.84 -1.53
C PHE A 204 2.07 -9.27 -2.99
N GLU A 205 1.66 -8.37 -3.88
CA GLU A 205 1.48 -8.70 -5.29
C GLU A 205 2.22 -7.71 -6.19
N PRO A 206 3.31 -8.14 -6.84
CA PRO A 206 3.85 -7.41 -7.97
C PRO A 206 2.92 -7.55 -9.17
N ARG A 207 2.62 -6.45 -9.84
CA ARG A 207 1.70 -6.38 -10.98
C ARG A 207 2.30 -5.54 -12.09
N THR A 208 1.72 -5.61 -13.28
CA THR A 208 1.93 -4.65 -14.35
C THR A 208 0.61 -3.94 -14.59
N ALA A 209 0.62 -2.64 -14.51
CA ALA A 209 -0.50 -1.81 -14.90
C ALA A 209 -0.32 -1.35 -16.35
N THR A 210 -1.41 -1.27 -17.09
CA THR A 210 -1.43 -0.72 -18.45
C THR A 210 -2.50 0.34 -18.54
N ILE A 211 -2.11 1.55 -18.94
CA ILE A 211 -3.02 2.64 -19.24
C ILE A 211 -3.15 2.73 -20.74
N THR A 212 -4.37 2.82 -21.25
CA THR A 212 -4.64 3.14 -22.64
C THR A 212 -5.33 4.49 -22.72
N TYR A 213 -4.70 5.43 -23.43
CA TYR A 213 -5.23 6.75 -23.68
C TYR A 213 -5.00 7.15 -25.14
N ALA A 214 -6.03 7.64 -25.80
CA ALA A 214 -5.99 8.04 -27.22
C ALA A 214 -5.38 6.98 -28.15
N GLY A 215 -5.64 5.68 -27.90
CA GLY A 215 -5.13 4.56 -28.68
C GLY A 215 -3.66 4.18 -28.41
N GLN A 216 -3.00 4.86 -27.49
CA GLN A 216 -1.65 4.51 -27.01
C GLN A 216 -1.73 3.78 -25.69
N SER A 217 -0.91 2.74 -25.52
CA SER A 217 -0.85 1.97 -24.28
C SER A 217 0.54 2.07 -23.67
N ILE A 218 0.58 2.45 -22.39
CA ILE A 218 1.79 2.51 -21.58
C ILE A 218 1.67 1.49 -20.48
N SER A 219 2.66 0.61 -20.35
CA SER A 219 2.73 -0.39 -19.27
C SER A 219 3.85 -0.04 -18.31
N PHE A 220 3.58 -0.15 -17.02
CA PHE A 220 4.55 0.16 -15.97
C PHE A 220 4.42 -0.82 -14.79
N PRO A 221 5.50 -1.03 -14.03
CA PRO A 221 5.46 -1.83 -12.81
C PRO A 221 4.55 -1.19 -11.77
N PHE A 222 3.64 -1.99 -11.25
CA PHE A 222 2.70 -1.62 -10.20
C PHE A 222 2.73 -2.68 -9.10
N TYR A 223 2.44 -2.31 -7.87
CA TYR A 223 2.30 -3.25 -6.78
C TYR A 223 1.17 -2.89 -5.83
N ARG A 224 0.63 -3.92 -5.21
CA ARG A 224 -0.26 -3.82 -4.06
C ARG A 224 0.29 -4.64 -2.92
N ALA A 225 0.30 -4.06 -1.74
CA ALA A 225 0.68 -4.71 -0.50
C ALA A 225 -0.37 -4.41 0.55
N SER A 226 -1.08 -5.44 0.99
CA SER A 226 -2.12 -5.29 2.02
C SER A 226 -1.79 -6.21 3.19
N PHE A 227 -1.93 -5.71 4.41
CA PHE A 227 -1.78 -6.54 5.59
C PHE A 227 -2.72 -6.10 6.70
N ARG A 228 -3.05 -7.05 7.57
CA ARG A 228 -3.93 -6.88 8.71
C ARG A 228 -3.23 -7.28 10.00
N LEU A 229 -3.43 -6.47 11.03
CA LEU A 229 -3.12 -6.78 12.41
C LEU A 229 -4.37 -6.56 13.25
N LEU A 230 -4.94 -7.63 13.82
CA LEU A 230 -6.23 -7.59 14.49
C LEU A 230 -7.32 -6.96 13.60
N THR A 231 -7.86 -5.82 14.05
CA THR A 231 -8.89 -5.06 13.34
C THR A 231 -8.34 -4.04 12.35
N VAL A 232 -7.05 -3.73 12.42
CA VAL A 232 -6.43 -2.69 11.60
C VAL A 232 -5.90 -3.29 10.30
N VAL A 233 -6.31 -2.72 9.17
CA VAL A 233 -5.88 -3.13 7.84
C VAL A 233 -5.16 -1.97 7.17
N PHE A 234 -4.00 -2.25 6.60
CA PHE A 234 -3.25 -1.32 5.75
C PHE A 234 -3.29 -1.79 4.30
N ASP A 235 -3.48 -0.85 3.39
CA ASP A 235 -3.42 -1.06 1.95
C ASP A 235 -2.43 -0.07 1.33
N ILE A 236 -1.44 -0.60 0.64
CA ILE A 236 -0.34 0.14 0.04
C ILE A 236 -0.35 -0.13 -1.45
N LEU A 237 -0.49 0.92 -2.22
CA LEU A 237 -0.46 0.89 -3.67
C LEU A 237 0.73 1.71 -4.16
N GLY A 238 1.45 1.21 -5.15
CA GLY A 238 2.57 1.98 -5.69
C GLY A 238 2.93 1.58 -7.11
N TYR A 239 3.52 2.52 -7.85
CA TYR A 239 4.02 2.30 -9.20
C TYR A 239 5.37 2.99 -9.40
N VAL A 240 6.14 2.50 -10.37
CA VAL A 240 7.42 3.10 -10.75
C VAL A 240 7.26 3.75 -12.11
N ALA A 241 7.41 5.07 -12.13
CA ALA A 241 7.41 5.87 -13.34
C ALA A 241 8.33 7.08 -13.17
N GLU A 242 8.80 7.64 -14.28
CA GLU A 242 9.61 8.87 -14.27
C GLU A 242 8.76 10.13 -14.05
N THR A 243 7.47 10.04 -14.34
CA THR A 243 6.53 11.15 -14.23
C THR A 243 5.23 10.66 -13.59
N ASP A 244 4.41 11.57 -13.10
CA ASP A 244 3.08 11.29 -12.61
C ASP A 244 2.17 10.86 -13.77
N LEU A 245 2.06 9.55 -13.97
CA LEU A 245 1.27 9.00 -15.07
C LEU A 245 -0.20 8.86 -14.73
N VAL A 246 -0.49 8.53 -13.47
CA VAL A 246 -1.83 8.20 -13.01
C VAL A 246 -2.07 8.66 -11.60
N ASP A 247 -3.29 9.11 -11.35
CA ASP A 247 -3.88 9.11 -10.03
C ASP A 247 -4.58 7.76 -9.81
N ILE A 248 -4.32 7.14 -8.66
CA ILE A 248 -4.89 5.82 -8.33
C ILE A 248 -6.20 6.03 -7.60
N ASP A 249 -7.31 5.76 -8.27
CA ASP A 249 -8.63 5.78 -7.65
C ASP A 249 -9.00 4.36 -7.17
N PRO A 250 -9.20 4.16 -5.86
CA PRO A 250 -9.61 2.86 -5.32
C PRO A 250 -11.06 2.49 -5.66
N GLY A 251 -11.84 3.41 -6.21
CA GLY A 251 -13.28 3.26 -6.40
C GLY A 251 -14.08 3.57 -5.13
N GLU A 252 -15.36 3.88 -5.32
CA GLU A 252 -16.23 4.43 -4.27
C GLU A 252 -16.41 3.50 -3.05
N ASP A 253 -16.50 2.19 -3.26
CA ASP A 253 -16.67 1.23 -2.17
C ASP A 253 -15.43 1.19 -1.28
N LEU A 254 -14.25 1.24 -1.87
CA LEU A 254 -12.98 1.27 -1.11
C LEU A 254 -12.73 2.63 -0.45
N LYS A 255 -13.15 3.74 -1.06
CA LYS A 255 -13.05 5.08 -0.44
C LYS A 255 -13.84 5.17 0.87
N ARG A 256 -14.96 4.44 0.98
CA ARG A 256 -15.75 4.39 2.22
C ARG A 256 -15.15 3.50 3.30
N ALA A 257 -14.36 2.50 2.90
CA ALA A 257 -13.77 1.50 3.79
C ALA A 257 -12.31 1.76 4.13
N LEU A 258 -11.63 2.64 3.39
CA LEU A 258 -10.21 2.95 3.52
C LEU A 258 -10.00 4.46 3.64
N LEU A 259 -9.43 4.88 4.74
CA LEU A 259 -9.05 6.28 4.99
C LEU A 259 -7.62 6.53 4.46
N PRO A 260 -7.34 7.66 3.78
CA PRO A 260 -6.02 7.98 3.30
C PRO A 260 -5.08 8.33 4.45
N LEU A 261 -3.88 7.75 4.45
CA LEU A 261 -2.78 8.10 5.34
C LEU A 261 -1.68 8.84 4.58
N TRP A 262 -1.42 8.43 3.33
CA TRP A 262 -0.38 9.01 2.49
C TRP A 262 -0.74 8.94 0.99
N PRO A 263 -0.61 10.05 0.24
CA PRO A 263 -0.50 11.41 0.79
C PRO A 263 -1.71 11.74 1.66
N PRO A 264 -1.58 12.61 2.68
CA PRO A 264 -2.69 12.99 3.53
C PRO A 264 -3.68 13.87 2.76
N GLU A 265 -4.92 13.42 2.61
CA GLU A 265 -5.99 14.16 1.92
C GLU A 265 -6.77 15.08 2.87
N HIS A 266 -6.74 14.78 4.17
CA HIS A 266 -7.47 15.51 5.19
C HIS A 266 -6.57 15.88 6.39
N PRO A 267 -6.77 17.03 7.04
CA PRO A 267 -5.99 17.41 8.21
C PRO A 267 -6.21 16.48 9.41
N ARG A 268 -7.38 15.82 9.45
CA ARG A 268 -7.75 14.84 10.48
C ARG A 268 -8.64 13.78 9.88
N ILE A 269 -8.46 12.55 10.31
CA ILE A 269 -9.32 11.42 10.02
C ILE A 269 -9.65 10.68 11.32
N TRP A 270 -10.76 9.95 11.34
CA TRP A 270 -11.20 9.15 12.48
C TRP A 270 -11.24 7.67 12.09
N TRP A 271 -10.43 6.87 12.76
CA TRP A 271 -10.45 5.42 12.61
C TRP A 271 -11.35 4.79 13.71
N PRO A 272 -12.14 3.74 13.46
CA PRO A 272 -12.30 3.06 12.18
C PRO A 272 -13.14 3.86 11.19
N PRO A 273 -13.01 3.57 9.87
CA PRO A 273 -13.95 4.10 8.87
C PRO A 273 -15.36 3.60 9.13
N VAL A 274 -16.35 4.30 8.58
CA VAL A 274 -17.77 3.95 8.76
C VAL A 274 -18.09 2.57 8.17
N THR A 275 -17.43 2.21 7.07
CA THR A 275 -17.61 0.93 6.40
C THR A 275 -16.45 -0.01 6.74
N SER A 276 -16.79 -1.21 7.22
CA SER A 276 -15.79 -2.28 7.42
C SER A 276 -15.40 -2.93 6.11
N LEU A 277 -14.14 -3.37 6.00
CA LEU A 277 -13.66 -4.17 4.86
C LEU A 277 -14.30 -5.55 4.77
N ASP A 278 -15.03 -5.99 5.78
CA ASP A 278 -15.76 -7.27 5.76
C ASP A 278 -16.80 -7.34 4.63
N VAL A 279 -17.37 -6.19 4.23
CA VAL A 279 -18.34 -6.10 3.13
C VAL A 279 -17.76 -6.53 1.77
N ILE A 280 -16.42 -6.48 1.64
CA ILE A 280 -15.71 -6.92 0.43
C ILE A 280 -14.89 -8.20 0.66
N GLY A 281 -15.04 -8.87 1.80
CA GLY A 281 -14.30 -10.10 2.10
C GLY A 281 -12.92 -9.90 2.72
N GLY A 282 -12.70 -8.78 3.43
CA GLY A 282 -11.44 -8.50 4.14
C GLY A 282 -10.23 -8.30 3.22
N VAL A 283 -9.03 -8.72 3.66
CA VAL A 283 -7.79 -8.57 2.87
C VAL A 283 -7.82 -9.33 1.54
N PRO A 284 -8.36 -10.56 1.44
CA PRO A 284 -8.51 -11.23 0.15
C PRO A 284 -9.37 -10.46 -0.84
N GLY A 285 -10.53 -9.97 -0.40
CA GLY A 285 -11.42 -9.18 -1.24
C GLY A 285 -10.81 -7.83 -1.61
N LEU A 286 -10.09 -7.21 -0.67
CA LEU A 286 -9.36 -5.97 -0.92
C LEU A 286 -8.33 -6.15 -2.05
N THR A 287 -7.51 -7.20 -1.99
CA THR A 287 -6.51 -7.45 -3.05
C THR A 287 -7.13 -7.85 -4.39
N ALA A 288 -8.29 -8.47 -4.39
CA ALA A 288 -9.03 -8.82 -5.60
C ALA A 288 -9.78 -7.62 -6.22
N SER A 289 -9.98 -6.55 -5.45
CA SER A 289 -10.72 -5.37 -5.93
C SER A 289 -9.99 -4.69 -7.09
N PRO A 290 -10.70 -4.28 -8.14
CA PRO A 290 -10.12 -3.56 -9.25
C PRO A 290 -9.56 -2.22 -8.79
N ILE A 291 -8.50 -1.78 -9.44
CA ILE A 291 -7.90 -0.46 -9.24
C ILE A 291 -8.13 0.32 -10.51
N VAL A 292 -8.69 1.50 -10.37
CA VAL A 292 -8.91 2.41 -11.49
C VAL A 292 -7.78 3.45 -11.49
N GLY A 293 -7.07 3.58 -12.61
CA GLY A 293 -6.12 4.65 -12.82
C GLY A 293 -6.79 5.78 -13.59
N VAL A 294 -6.76 6.98 -13.05
CA VAL A 294 -7.17 8.18 -13.78
C VAL A 294 -5.91 8.79 -14.40
N PRO A 295 -5.80 8.87 -15.74
CA PRO A 295 -4.66 9.50 -16.38
C PRO A 295 -4.51 10.94 -15.86
N MET A 296 -3.34 11.30 -15.36
CA MET A 296 -3.04 12.70 -15.07
C MET A 296 -2.77 13.39 -16.41
N LEU A 297 -3.62 14.34 -16.74
CA LEU A 297 -3.41 15.21 -17.90
C LEU A 297 -2.13 16.01 -17.64
N VAL A 298 -1.05 15.67 -18.31
CA VAL A 298 0.11 16.54 -18.39
C VAL A 298 -0.38 17.79 -19.13
N PRO A 299 -0.37 18.99 -18.52
CA PRO A 299 -0.69 20.21 -19.25
C PRO A 299 0.23 20.24 -20.47
N GLY A 300 -0.38 20.22 -21.67
CA GLY A 300 0.35 20.14 -22.93
C GLY A 300 1.45 21.19 -22.96
N GLY A 301 2.70 20.73 -23.02
CA GLY A 301 3.79 21.59 -23.39
C GLY A 301 3.43 22.21 -24.73
N GLN A 302 3.24 23.51 -24.76
CA GLN A 302 3.16 24.25 -26.01
C GLN A 302 4.48 24.04 -26.74
N GLY A 303 4.45 23.22 -27.78
CA GLY A 303 5.53 23.12 -28.75
C GLY A 303 5.48 24.31 -29.72
#